data_a3a198c7f3c3d609a9a8920bd9e6d5a9
#
_entry.id   a3a198c7f3c3d609a9a8920bd9e6d5a9
#
_cell.length_a   1.000
_cell.length_b   1.000
_cell.length_c   1.000
_cell.angle_alpha   90.00
_cell.angle_beta   90.00
_cell.angle_gamma   90.00
#
_symmetry.space_group_name_H-M   'P 1'
#
loop_
_entity.id
_entity.type
_entity.pdbx_description
1 polymer ?
#
loop_
_entity_poly.entity_id
_entity_poly.type
_entity_poly.pdbx_seq_one_letter_code
_entity_poly.pdbx_strand_id
1 'polypeptide(L)'
;IGALLVFVKTLSEYGTPSTLGKRIGFEVFTTEIHRHATVAPIDFGSSATLSSVLVGICLCMWMLQNYITTRRSYNLVSGKGARRIEQSMSKGATIGAWAYIVLVLLIAVGVPYFSVISTSLINLRGYGLAPGNFTIAHYVELFTENEKGLSALKNSVFLAVTSATICAVLGTFLVLAVRSSHSKLRKVVEAIGLLPEMLPGIVLVIGIMLFWNQIYNILPLYNTMGIMALAYVVLFLPYTVLTMLKNAMLNIPSSLEEAGAVFGAGFGARMRKIFLPLLSGNYAIGALLVFVKTLSEYGTP
;
A
#
# COMPACT_ATOMS: atom_id res chain seq x y z
N ILE A 1 -2.98 18.54 -8.34
CA ILE A 1 -2.41 17.16 -8.27
C ILE A 1 -2.90 16.47 -7.00
N GLY A 2 -2.69 17.04 -5.78
CA GLY A 2 -3.12 16.42 -4.52
C GLY A 2 -4.61 16.08 -4.47
N ALA A 3 -5.49 16.98 -4.91
CA ALA A 3 -6.93 16.73 -4.94
C ALA A 3 -7.33 15.54 -5.84
N LEU A 4 -6.68 15.37 -6.99
CA LEU A 4 -6.92 14.23 -7.88
C LEU A 4 -6.47 12.91 -7.25
N LEU A 5 -5.33 12.90 -6.56
CA LEU A 5 -4.87 11.73 -5.82
C LEU A 5 -5.84 11.35 -4.70
N VAL A 6 -6.30 12.32 -3.92
CA VAL A 6 -7.30 12.08 -2.87
C VAL A 6 -8.59 11.56 -3.48
N PHE A 7 -9.07 12.14 -4.57
CA PHE A 7 -10.28 11.68 -5.26
C PHE A 7 -10.19 10.22 -5.69
N VAL A 8 -9.09 9.83 -6.37
CA VAL A 8 -8.91 8.43 -6.81
C VAL A 8 -8.80 7.48 -5.61
N LYS A 9 -8.06 7.85 -4.57
CA LYS A 9 -7.94 7.03 -3.35
C LYS A 9 -9.28 6.88 -2.62
N THR A 10 -10.07 7.95 -2.51
CA THR A 10 -11.41 7.90 -1.90
C THR A 10 -12.38 7.04 -2.73
N LEU A 11 -12.35 7.18 -4.06
CA LEU A 11 -13.18 6.38 -4.95
C LEU A 11 -12.84 4.88 -4.90
N SER A 12 -11.59 4.56 -4.62
CA SER A 12 -11.06 3.20 -4.52
C SER A 12 -11.17 2.59 -3.11
N GLU A 13 -11.63 3.39 -2.13
CA GLU A 13 -11.71 2.97 -0.74
C GLU A 13 -12.87 1.99 -0.53
N TYR A 14 -12.58 0.87 0.14
CA TYR A 14 -13.58 -0.16 0.45
C TYR A 14 -13.86 -0.24 1.96
N GLY A 15 -12.83 -0.20 2.79
CA GLY A 15 -12.93 -0.48 4.23
C GLY A 15 -13.85 0.46 4.98
N THR A 16 -13.69 1.77 4.76
CA THR A 16 -14.49 2.79 5.45
C THR A 16 -15.98 2.72 5.06
N PRO A 17 -16.37 2.69 3.76
CA PRO A 17 -17.76 2.51 3.37
C PRO A 17 -18.37 1.19 3.84
N SER A 18 -17.62 0.09 3.78
CA SER A 18 -18.06 -1.21 4.25
C SER A 18 -18.35 -1.24 5.76
N THR A 19 -17.54 -0.54 6.55
CA THR A 19 -17.67 -0.52 8.02
C THR A 19 -18.75 0.45 8.50
N LEU A 20 -18.78 1.67 7.98
CA LEU A 20 -19.66 2.73 8.45
C LEU A 20 -20.92 2.85 7.59
N GLY A 21 -20.80 2.71 6.26
CA GLY A 21 -21.89 2.92 5.32
C GLY A 21 -22.96 1.83 5.40
N LYS A 22 -22.56 0.57 5.60
CA LYS A 22 -23.48 -0.58 5.68
C LYS A 22 -24.59 -0.40 6.71
N ARG A 23 -24.31 0.26 7.86
CA ARG A 23 -25.30 0.50 8.94
C ARG A 23 -26.37 1.52 8.55
N ILE A 24 -26.06 2.43 7.65
CA ILE A 24 -26.98 3.51 7.20
C ILE A 24 -27.50 3.26 5.79
N GLY A 25 -27.23 2.09 5.20
CA GLY A 25 -27.66 1.75 3.83
C GLY A 25 -26.96 2.58 2.75
N PHE A 26 -25.80 3.14 3.04
CA PHE A 26 -25.00 3.92 2.07
C PHE A 26 -23.99 2.99 1.37
N GLU A 27 -24.26 2.73 0.10
CA GLU A 27 -23.44 1.84 -0.73
C GLU A 27 -22.63 2.66 -1.74
N VAL A 28 -21.42 2.22 -2.02
CA VAL A 28 -20.51 2.80 -3.02
C VAL A 28 -20.08 1.74 -4.02
N PHE A 29 -19.45 2.16 -5.13
CA PHE A 29 -19.01 1.21 -6.18
C PHE A 29 -18.22 0.02 -5.63
N THR A 30 -17.28 0.27 -4.75
CA THR A 30 -16.42 -0.77 -4.17
C THR A 30 -17.20 -1.76 -3.30
N THR A 31 -18.19 -1.31 -2.53
CA THR A 31 -19.04 -2.19 -1.73
C THR A 31 -20.00 -3.01 -2.58
N GLU A 32 -20.54 -2.44 -3.67
CA GLU A 32 -21.38 -3.15 -4.63
C GLU A 32 -20.60 -4.21 -5.41
N ILE A 33 -19.40 -3.88 -5.89
CA ILE A 33 -18.51 -4.83 -6.55
C ILE A 33 -18.27 -6.06 -5.66
N HIS A 34 -17.93 -5.81 -4.38
CA HIS A 34 -17.71 -6.88 -3.41
C HIS A 34 -18.99 -7.68 -3.13
N ARG A 35 -20.13 -7.02 -2.96
CA ARG A 35 -21.41 -7.67 -2.70
C ARG A 35 -21.79 -8.66 -3.80
N HIS A 36 -21.70 -8.24 -5.07
CA HIS A 36 -21.99 -9.10 -6.21
C HIS A 36 -21.04 -10.30 -6.37
N ALA A 37 -19.80 -10.15 -5.87
CA ALA A 37 -18.81 -11.22 -5.95
C ALA A 37 -18.89 -12.23 -4.79
N THR A 38 -19.44 -11.84 -3.62
CA THR A 38 -19.31 -12.64 -2.39
C THR A 38 -20.62 -12.98 -1.70
N VAL A 39 -21.69 -12.20 -1.96
CA VAL A 39 -22.99 -12.41 -1.32
C VAL A 39 -23.96 -13.09 -2.29
N ALA A 40 -24.61 -14.17 -1.82
CA ALA A 40 -25.60 -14.89 -2.64
C ALA A 40 -26.87 -14.02 -2.89
N PRO A 41 -27.44 -14.02 -4.11
CA PRO A 41 -26.97 -14.75 -5.30
C PRO A 41 -25.71 -14.12 -5.90
N ILE A 42 -24.66 -14.92 -6.06
CA ILE A 42 -23.39 -14.46 -6.62
C ILE A 42 -23.58 -14.13 -8.11
N ASP A 43 -23.20 -12.91 -8.50
CA ASP A 43 -23.24 -12.41 -9.86
C ASP A 43 -21.89 -11.80 -10.28
N PHE A 44 -21.03 -12.69 -10.78
CA PHE A 44 -19.71 -12.27 -11.27
C PHE A 44 -19.79 -11.33 -12.49
N GLY A 45 -20.86 -11.41 -13.28
CA GLY A 45 -21.06 -10.55 -14.46
C GLY A 45 -21.26 -9.09 -14.04
N SER A 46 -22.17 -8.84 -13.11
CA SER A 46 -22.38 -7.50 -12.54
C SER A 46 -21.16 -6.99 -11.82
N SER A 47 -20.48 -7.82 -11.02
CA SER A 47 -19.24 -7.45 -10.34
C SER A 47 -18.14 -7.03 -11.32
N ALA A 48 -17.94 -7.80 -12.40
CA ALA A 48 -16.95 -7.49 -13.44
C ALA A 48 -17.30 -6.22 -14.21
N THR A 49 -18.59 -5.99 -14.50
CA THR A 49 -19.05 -4.77 -15.18
C THR A 49 -18.79 -3.52 -14.35
N LEU A 50 -19.21 -3.52 -13.08
CA LEU A 50 -18.93 -2.43 -12.15
C LEU A 50 -17.43 -2.18 -11.98
N SER A 51 -16.64 -3.25 -11.87
CA SER A 51 -15.18 -3.18 -11.81
C SER A 51 -14.58 -2.51 -13.04
N SER A 52 -15.06 -2.87 -14.24
CA SER A 52 -14.57 -2.28 -15.50
C SER A 52 -14.89 -0.79 -15.60
N VAL A 53 -16.08 -0.37 -15.17
CA VAL A 53 -16.46 1.04 -15.09
C VAL A 53 -15.55 1.80 -14.12
N LEU A 54 -15.32 1.25 -12.93
CA LEU A 54 -14.45 1.86 -11.92
C LEU A 54 -13.02 2.01 -12.40
N VAL A 55 -12.46 0.98 -13.05
CA VAL A 55 -11.14 1.04 -13.71
C VAL A 55 -11.11 2.13 -14.77
N GLY A 56 -12.14 2.23 -15.62
CA GLY A 56 -12.24 3.26 -16.63
C GLY A 56 -12.17 4.68 -16.03
N ILE A 57 -12.90 4.92 -14.95
CA ILE A 57 -12.87 6.20 -14.24
C ILE A 57 -11.47 6.47 -13.67
N CYS A 58 -10.86 5.50 -12.99
CA CYS A 58 -9.53 5.66 -12.41
C CYS A 58 -8.45 5.92 -13.48
N LEU A 59 -8.50 5.22 -14.62
CA LEU A 59 -7.58 5.44 -15.75
C LEU A 59 -7.78 6.82 -16.39
N CYS A 60 -9.01 7.28 -16.56
CA CYS A 60 -9.30 8.63 -17.05
C CYS A 60 -8.71 9.69 -16.10
N MET A 61 -8.89 9.52 -14.79
CA MET A 61 -8.34 10.43 -13.78
C MET A 61 -6.82 10.40 -13.77
N TRP A 62 -6.21 9.24 -13.90
CA TRP A 62 -4.77 9.09 -14.01
C TRP A 62 -4.22 9.77 -15.29
N MET A 63 -4.87 9.57 -16.45
CA MET A 63 -4.49 10.25 -17.69
C MET A 63 -4.58 11.77 -17.54
N LEU A 64 -5.66 12.27 -16.93
CA LEU A 64 -5.84 13.69 -16.65
C LEU A 64 -4.73 14.23 -15.72
N GLN A 65 -4.41 13.49 -14.66
CA GLN A 65 -3.33 13.85 -13.76
C GLN A 65 -1.98 13.91 -14.48
N ASN A 66 -1.69 12.88 -15.28
CA ASN A 66 -0.44 12.81 -16.06
C ASN A 66 -0.34 13.94 -17.07
N TYR A 67 -1.42 14.24 -17.77
CA TYR A 67 -1.51 15.36 -18.70
C TYR A 67 -1.21 16.71 -18.04
N ILE A 68 -1.85 16.99 -16.88
CA ILE A 68 -1.64 18.22 -16.12
C ILE A 68 -0.20 18.31 -15.61
N THR A 69 0.35 17.19 -15.13
CA THR A 69 1.71 17.13 -14.56
C THR A 69 2.77 17.31 -15.63
N THR A 70 2.58 16.70 -16.81
CA THR A 70 3.57 16.74 -17.90
C THR A 70 3.58 18.10 -18.62
N ARG A 71 2.43 18.75 -18.77
CA ARG A 71 2.34 20.06 -19.43
C ARG A 71 2.89 21.23 -18.61
N ARG A 72 2.90 21.09 -17.28
CA ARG A 72 3.52 22.08 -16.38
C ARG A 72 4.78 21.47 -15.78
N SER A 73 5.91 21.60 -16.48
CA SER A 73 7.21 21.29 -15.88
C SER A 73 7.45 22.26 -14.74
N TYR A 74 7.13 21.86 -13.51
CA TYR A 74 7.59 22.53 -12.30
C TYR A 74 9.07 22.20 -12.09
N ASN A 75 9.91 22.56 -13.07
CA ASN A 75 11.33 22.61 -12.82
C ASN A 75 11.53 23.70 -11.80
N LEU A 76 11.75 23.31 -10.55
CA LEU A 76 12.43 24.17 -9.63
C LEU A 76 13.72 24.57 -10.35
N VAL A 77 13.80 25.85 -10.71
CA VAL A 77 15.03 26.44 -11.21
C VAL A 77 16.04 26.29 -10.06
N SER A 78 16.73 25.16 -10.04
CA SER A 78 17.87 24.96 -9.17
C SER A 78 19.04 25.78 -9.76
N GLY A 79 18.91 27.11 -9.68
CA GLY A 79 20.02 27.99 -9.92
C GLY A 79 21.07 27.66 -8.86
N LYS A 80 22.23 27.17 -9.29
CA LYS A 80 23.44 27.18 -8.46
C LYS A 80 23.60 28.61 -7.95
N GLY A 81 23.21 28.88 -6.68
CA GLY A 81 23.31 30.18 -6.08
C GLY A 81 22.02 30.78 -5.51
N ALA A 82 20.89 30.12 -5.58
CA ALA A 82 19.72 30.56 -4.84
C ALA A 82 19.99 30.39 -3.33
N ARG A 83 20.52 31.47 -2.73
CA ARG A 83 20.59 31.62 -1.27
C ARG A 83 19.16 31.38 -0.77
N ARG A 84 18.96 30.31 -0.04
CA ARG A 84 17.67 30.02 0.61
C ARG A 84 17.41 31.23 1.52
N ILE A 85 16.54 32.13 1.07
CA ILE A 85 16.05 33.20 1.93
C ILE A 85 15.13 32.47 2.90
N GLU A 86 15.65 32.14 4.07
CA GLU A 86 14.83 31.68 5.19
C GLU A 86 13.95 32.86 5.59
N GLN A 87 12.77 32.94 5.00
CA GLN A 87 11.73 33.84 5.48
C GLN A 87 11.34 33.34 6.87
N SER A 88 11.90 33.97 7.90
CA SER A 88 11.47 33.70 9.26
C SER A 88 10.02 34.16 9.41
N MET A 89 9.13 33.22 9.66
CA MET A 89 7.75 33.51 10.00
C MET A 89 7.71 34.35 11.28
N SER A 90 6.78 35.29 11.38
CA SER A 90 6.57 36.01 12.64
C SER A 90 6.22 35.02 13.76
N LYS A 91 6.59 35.32 15.00
CA LYS A 91 6.31 34.44 16.15
C LYS A 91 4.83 34.07 16.24
N GLY A 92 3.91 34.98 15.97
CA GLY A 92 2.47 34.71 15.94
C GLY A 92 2.05 33.73 14.82
N ALA A 93 2.60 33.89 13.61
CA ALA A 93 2.32 32.97 12.51
C ALA A 93 2.90 31.56 12.78
N THR A 94 4.06 31.49 13.42
CA THR A 94 4.65 30.19 13.81
C THR A 94 3.78 29.48 14.87
N ILE A 95 3.32 30.21 15.89
CA ILE A 95 2.43 29.65 16.92
C ILE A 95 1.11 29.19 16.28
N GLY A 96 0.52 29.99 15.39
CA GLY A 96 -0.71 29.63 14.67
C GLY A 96 -0.53 28.38 13.81
N ALA A 97 0.60 28.25 13.10
CA ALA A 97 0.91 27.07 12.31
C ALA A 97 1.06 25.81 13.19
N TRP A 98 1.77 25.91 14.30
CA TRP A 98 1.91 24.80 15.24
C TRP A 98 0.56 24.42 15.89
N ALA A 99 -0.25 25.40 16.30
CA ALA A 99 -1.58 25.15 16.84
C ALA A 99 -2.47 24.41 15.83
N TYR A 100 -2.43 24.81 14.55
CA TYR A 100 -3.16 24.12 13.48
C TYR A 100 -2.68 22.68 13.29
N ILE A 101 -1.35 22.46 13.22
CA ILE A 101 -0.78 21.11 13.07
C ILE A 101 -1.19 20.22 14.25
N VAL A 102 -1.06 20.71 15.48
CA VAL A 102 -1.43 19.96 16.70
C VAL A 102 -2.93 19.64 16.69
N LEU A 103 -3.79 20.59 16.32
CA LEU A 103 -5.23 20.38 16.22
C LEU A 103 -5.57 19.28 15.21
N VAL A 104 -4.98 19.33 14.02
CA VAL A 104 -5.19 18.32 12.97
C VAL A 104 -4.72 16.95 13.45
N LEU A 105 -3.53 16.85 14.04
CA LEU A 105 -3.01 15.60 14.59
C LEU A 105 -3.88 15.04 15.71
N LEU A 106 -4.38 15.92 16.59
CA LEU A 106 -5.24 15.51 17.70
C LEU A 106 -6.57 14.95 17.20
N ILE A 107 -7.19 15.59 16.21
CA ILE A 107 -8.46 15.11 15.64
C ILE A 107 -8.24 13.87 14.77
N ALA A 108 -7.25 13.87 13.89
CA ALA A 108 -7.04 12.80 12.92
C ALA A 108 -6.42 11.53 13.52
N VAL A 109 -5.61 11.67 14.56
CA VAL A 109 -4.87 10.57 15.17
C VAL A 109 -5.29 10.40 16.64
N GLY A 110 -5.24 11.47 17.43
CA GLY A 110 -5.48 11.41 18.87
C GLY A 110 -6.85 10.85 19.22
N VAL A 111 -7.90 11.38 18.62
CA VAL A 111 -9.29 10.95 18.92
C VAL A 111 -9.54 9.48 18.56
N PRO A 112 -9.23 8.99 17.35
CA PRO A 112 -9.42 7.58 17.03
C PRO A 112 -8.61 6.63 17.91
N TYR A 113 -7.32 6.90 18.13
CA TYR A 113 -6.48 6.06 18.98
C TYR A 113 -6.94 6.07 20.44
N PHE A 114 -7.28 7.24 20.99
CA PHE A 114 -7.86 7.34 22.32
C PHE A 114 -9.14 6.51 22.44
N SER A 115 -10.02 6.59 21.44
CA SER A 115 -11.27 5.82 21.43
C SER A 115 -11.02 4.31 21.42
N VAL A 116 -10.10 3.83 20.60
CA VAL A 116 -9.76 2.39 20.52
C VAL A 116 -9.13 1.92 21.84
N ILE A 117 -8.13 2.64 22.35
CA ILE A 117 -7.42 2.27 23.57
C ILE A 117 -8.36 2.32 24.77
N SER A 118 -9.12 3.40 24.93
CA SER A 118 -10.07 3.53 26.05
C SER A 118 -11.13 2.43 26.01
N THR A 119 -11.68 2.13 24.82
CA THR A 119 -12.70 1.07 24.67
C THR A 119 -12.12 -0.31 24.96
N SER A 120 -10.87 -0.58 24.63
CA SER A 120 -10.23 -1.87 24.92
C SER A 120 -9.95 -2.09 26.41
N LEU A 121 -9.93 -1.02 27.20
CA LEU A 121 -9.69 -1.03 28.65
C LEU A 121 -10.97 -0.88 29.48
N ILE A 122 -12.15 -0.83 28.86
CA ILE A 122 -13.45 -0.68 29.55
C ILE A 122 -14.16 -2.02 29.58
N ASN A 123 -14.62 -2.44 30.78
CA ASN A 123 -15.39 -3.67 30.96
C ASN A 123 -16.80 -3.56 30.36
N LEU A 124 -17.55 -2.55 30.75
CA LEU A 124 -18.92 -2.30 30.29
C LEU A 124 -19.02 -0.94 29.59
N ARG A 125 -19.37 -0.94 28.30
CA ARG A 125 -19.50 0.30 27.50
C ARG A 125 -20.44 1.33 28.10
N GLY A 126 -21.54 0.89 28.71
CA GLY A 126 -22.54 1.78 29.27
C GLY A 126 -22.04 2.66 30.41
N TYR A 127 -21.02 2.25 31.12
CA TYR A 127 -20.41 3.01 32.22
C TYR A 127 -19.25 3.94 31.78
N GLY A 128 -18.84 3.87 30.52
CA GLY A 128 -17.76 4.71 29.99
C GLY A 128 -16.47 4.63 30.80
N LEU A 129 -15.79 5.76 30.97
CA LEU A 129 -14.52 5.88 31.71
C LEU A 129 -14.70 6.03 33.24
N ALA A 130 -15.76 5.46 33.82
CA ALA A 130 -16.03 5.57 35.25
C ALA A 130 -14.96 4.84 36.10
N PRO A 131 -14.61 5.34 37.30
CA PRO A 131 -13.75 4.62 38.23
C PRO A 131 -14.31 3.22 38.53
N GLY A 132 -13.46 2.20 38.45
CA GLY A 132 -13.87 0.79 38.67
C GLY A 132 -14.36 0.06 37.42
N ASN A 133 -14.49 0.73 36.25
CA ASN A 133 -14.88 0.10 34.99
C ASN A 133 -13.65 -0.25 34.09
N PHE A 134 -12.44 -0.14 34.60
CA PHE A 134 -11.22 -0.48 33.86
C PHE A 134 -10.86 -1.96 34.00
N THR A 135 -10.50 -2.58 32.88
CA THR A 135 -10.13 -3.99 32.81
C THR A 135 -9.06 -4.24 31.75
N ILE A 136 -8.25 -5.26 31.94
CA ILE A 136 -7.37 -5.84 30.92
C ILE A 136 -7.90 -7.20 30.44
N ALA A 137 -9.10 -7.59 30.90
CA ALA A 137 -9.67 -8.92 30.63
C ALA A 137 -9.77 -9.22 29.15
N HIS A 138 -10.13 -8.23 28.30
CA HIS A 138 -10.21 -8.42 26.85
C HIS A 138 -8.88 -8.83 26.21
N TYR A 139 -7.76 -8.34 26.74
CA TYR A 139 -6.42 -8.75 26.28
C TYR A 139 -6.08 -10.16 26.77
N VAL A 140 -6.42 -10.47 28.02
CA VAL A 140 -6.20 -11.82 28.56
C VAL A 140 -7.02 -12.84 27.77
N GLU A 141 -8.31 -12.58 27.56
CA GLU A 141 -9.20 -13.43 26.76
C GLU A 141 -8.68 -13.66 25.33
N LEU A 142 -8.17 -12.60 24.68
CA LEU A 142 -7.59 -12.70 23.34
C LEU A 142 -6.44 -13.73 23.27
N PHE A 143 -5.59 -13.76 24.29
CA PHE A 143 -4.40 -14.63 24.28
C PHE A 143 -4.61 -16.00 24.93
N THR A 144 -5.66 -16.17 25.75
CA THR A 144 -5.89 -17.42 26.50
C THR A 144 -7.10 -18.21 26.02
N GLU A 145 -8.18 -17.53 25.63
CA GLU A 145 -9.49 -18.15 25.37
C GLU A 145 -9.95 -17.99 23.93
N ASN A 146 -9.54 -16.92 23.24
CA ASN A 146 -9.98 -16.63 21.88
C ASN A 146 -9.09 -17.28 20.82
N GLU A 147 -9.26 -18.59 20.61
CA GLU A 147 -8.50 -19.34 19.59
C GLU A 147 -8.65 -18.76 18.17
N LYS A 148 -9.85 -18.25 17.83
CA LYS A 148 -10.10 -17.64 16.51
C LYS A 148 -9.33 -16.33 16.33
N GLY A 149 -9.33 -15.47 17.36
CA GLY A 149 -8.57 -14.22 17.34
C GLY A 149 -7.06 -14.45 17.23
N LEU A 150 -6.55 -15.39 18.00
CA LEU A 150 -5.13 -15.75 17.95
C LEU A 150 -4.73 -16.38 16.60
N SER A 151 -5.59 -17.25 16.06
CA SER A 151 -5.39 -17.84 14.73
C SER A 151 -5.40 -16.77 13.64
N ALA A 152 -6.36 -15.83 13.69
CA ALA A 152 -6.42 -14.70 12.75
C ALA A 152 -5.16 -13.83 12.81
N LEU A 153 -4.65 -13.53 14.02
CA LEU A 153 -3.41 -12.80 14.20
C LEU A 153 -2.20 -13.54 13.57
N LYS A 154 -2.09 -14.84 13.84
CA LYS A 154 -1.03 -15.69 13.26
C LYS A 154 -1.11 -15.69 11.72
N ASN A 155 -2.29 -15.85 11.16
CA ASN A 155 -2.52 -15.85 9.71
C ASN A 155 -2.14 -14.50 9.09
N SER A 156 -2.55 -13.39 9.71
CA SER A 156 -2.22 -12.04 9.24
C SER A 156 -0.72 -11.80 9.25
N VAL A 157 -0.02 -12.16 10.34
CA VAL A 157 1.44 -12.03 10.43
C VAL A 157 2.13 -12.92 9.41
N PHE A 158 1.69 -14.16 9.25
CA PHE A 158 2.25 -15.09 8.27
C PHE A 158 2.12 -14.56 6.83
N LEU A 159 0.92 -14.10 6.44
CA LEU A 159 0.66 -13.50 5.14
C LEU A 159 1.50 -12.23 4.94
N ALA A 160 1.59 -11.37 5.96
CA ALA A 160 2.37 -10.14 5.90
C ALA A 160 3.86 -10.40 5.70
N VAL A 161 4.44 -11.35 6.44
CA VAL A 161 5.87 -11.75 6.30
C VAL A 161 6.11 -12.37 4.92
N THR A 162 5.24 -13.28 4.50
CA THR A 162 5.37 -13.97 3.21
C THR A 162 5.28 -12.98 2.05
N SER A 163 4.26 -12.12 2.03
CA SER A 163 4.06 -11.12 0.98
C SER A 163 5.19 -10.08 0.96
N ALA A 164 5.63 -9.60 2.12
CA ALA A 164 6.74 -8.67 2.23
C ALA A 164 8.04 -9.26 1.68
N THR A 165 8.32 -10.51 2.00
CA THR A 165 9.52 -11.21 1.53
C THR A 165 9.49 -11.40 0.00
N ILE A 166 8.36 -11.88 -0.53
CA ILE A 166 8.19 -12.08 -1.97
C ILE A 166 8.29 -10.73 -2.71
N CYS A 167 7.59 -9.68 -2.24
CA CYS A 167 7.66 -8.35 -2.83
C CYS A 167 9.08 -7.77 -2.81
N ALA A 168 9.80 -7.96 -1.72
CA ALA A 168 11.17 -7.48 -1.60
C ALA A 168 12.10 -8.19 -2.60
N VAL A 169 11.98 -9.50 -2.75
CA VAL A 169 12.75 -10.27 -3.74
C VAL A 169 12.37 -9.86 -5.16
N LEU A 170 11.07 -9.88 -5.52
CA LEU A 170 10.61 -9.51 -6.85
C LEU A 170 10.91 -8.06 -7.18
N GLY A 171 10.71 -7.14 -6.24
CA GLY A 171 11.04 -5.72 -6.40
C GLY A 171 12.53 -5.51 -6.68
N THR A 172 13.41 -6.25 -6.02
CA THR A 172 14.85 -6.21 -6.28
C THR A 172 15.16 -6.65 -7.72
N PHE A 173 14.60 -7.79 -8.16
CA PHE A 173 14.80 -8.25 -9.54
C PHE A 173 14.26 -7.28 -10.57
N LEU A 174 13.07 -6.71 -10.35
CA LEU A 174 12.49 -5.71 -11.25
C LEU A 174 13.37 -4.45 -11.36
N VAL A 175 13.85 -3.93 -10.23
CA VAL A 175 14.73 -2.75 -10.22
C VAL A 175 16.03 -3.02 -10.95
N LEU A 176 16.61 -4.20 -10.81
CA LEU A 176 17.82 -4.59 -11.52
C LEU A 176 17.57 -4.77 -13.02
N ALA A 177 16.44 -5.37 -13.40
CA ALA A 177 16.02 -5.49 -14.78
C ALA A 177 15.82 -4.11 -15.42
N VAL A 178 15.18 -3.18 -14.71
CA VAL A 178 15.01 -1.79 -15.16
C VAL A 178 16.36 -1.09 -15.32
N ARG A 179 17.30 -1.29 -14.38
CA ARG A 179 18.62 -0.67 -14.42
C ARG A 179 19.45 -1.17 -15.60
N SER A 180 19.42 -2.47 -15.89
CA SER A 180 20.19 -3.10 -16.98
C SER A 180 19.56 -2.94 -18.36
N SER A 181 18.32 -2.46 -18.45
CA SER A 181 17.57 -2.42 -19.71
C SER A 181 17.75 -1.12 -20.48
N HIS A 182 17.62 -1.22 -21.80
CA HIS A 182 17.60 -0.07 -22.71
C HIS A 182 16.34 0.79 -22.44
N SER A 183 16.41 2.08 -22.75
CA SER A 183 15.46 3.11 -22.34
C SER A 183 13.96 2.80 -22.61
N LYS A 184 13.62 2.09 -23.68
CA LYS A 184 12.22 1.74 -24.00
C LYS A 184 11.68 0.62 -23.10
N LEU A 185 12.44 -0.47 -22.97
CA LEU A 185 12.04 -1.61 -22.12
C LEU A 185 11.95 -1.21 -20.65
N ARG A 186 12.86 -0.36 -20.20
CA ARG A 186 12.82 0.22 -18.86
C ARG A 186 11.49 0.90 -18.56
N LYS A 187 11.01 1.78 -19.46
CA LYS A 187 9.73 2.48 -19.27
C LYS A 187 8.55 1.51 -19.21
N VAL A 188 8.58 0.44 -19.99
CA VAL A 188 7.51 -0.58 -19.99
C VAL A 188 7.51 -1.36 -18.68
N VAL A 189 8.65 -1.84 -18.22
CA VAL A 189 8.77 -2.59 -16.95
C VAL A 189 8.38 -1.71 -15.76
N GLU A 190 8.81 -0.45 -15.78
CA GLU A 190 8.47 0.53 -14.75
C GLU A 190 6.95 0.79 -14.73
N ALA A 191 6.33 0.97 -15.91
CA ALA A 191 4.87 1.17 -16.02
C ALA A 191 4.08 -0.06 -15.54
N ILE A 192 4.47 -1.27 -15.93
CA ILE A 192 3.82 -2.53 -15.50
C ILE A 192 3.97 -2.71 -13.98
N GLY A 193 5.16 -2.43 -13.42
CA GLY A 193 5.41 -2.55 -11.99
C GLY A 193 4.60 -1.57 -11.14
N LEU A 194 4.17 -0.43 -11.70
CA LEU A 194 3.40 0.60 -11.00
C LEU A 194 1.90 0.54 -11.30
N LEU A 195 1.49 -0.23 -12.30
CA LEU A 195 0.10 -0.33 -12.73
C LEU A 195 -0.87 -0.72 -11.61
N PRO A 196 -0.54 -1.67 -10.70
CA PRO A 196 -1.45 -2.04 -9.61
C PRO A 196 -1.79 -0.88 -8.67
N GLU A 197 -0.89 0.10 -8.49
CA GLU A 197 -1.16 1.27 -7.63
C GLU A 197 -2.22 2.22 -8.22
N MET A 198 -2.44 2.15 -9.52
CA MET A 198 -3.40 3.00 -10.24
C MET A 198 -4.80 2.42 -10.24
N LEU A 199 -4.95 1.14 -9.89
CA LEU A 199 -6.21 0.42 -9.90
C LEU A 199 -6.78 0.29 -8.47
N PRO A 200 -8.10 0.29 -8.31
CA PRO A 200 -8.72 0.00 -7.03
C PRO A 200 -8.35 -1.42 -6.56
N GLY A 201 -7.92 -1.55 -5.29
CA GLY A 201 -7.48 -2.85 -4.74
C GLY A 201 -8.54 -3.94 -4.87
N ILE A 202 -9.79 -3.62 -4.55
CA ILE A 202 -10.91 -4.57 -4.66
C ILE A 202 -11.10 -5.12 -6.08
N VAL A 203 -10.89 -4.29 -7.10
CA VAL A 203 -11.00 -4.73 -8.51
C VAL A 203 -9.88 -5.69 -8.88
N LEU A 204 -8.65 -5.41 -8.42
CA LEU A 204 -7.52 -6.32 -8.62
C LEU A 204 -7.75 -7.68 -7.94
N VAL A 205 -8.24 -7.68 -6.71
CA VAL A 205 -8.54 -8.91 -5.96
C VAL A 205 -9.61 -9.74 -6.66
N ILE A 206 -10.71 -9.12 -7.08
CA ILE A 206 -11.77 -9.81 -7.81
C ILE A 206 -11.27 -10.32 -9.18
N GLY A 207 -10.47 -9.52 -9.89
CA GLY A 207 -9.83 -9.94 -11.13
C GLY A 207 -8.95 -11.18 -10.96
N ILE A 208 -8.14 -11.21 -9.90
CA ILE A 208 -7.32 -12.36 -9.53
C ILE A 208 -8.22 -13.56 -9.21
N MET A 209 -9.26 -13.38 -8.41
CA MET A 209 -10.21 -14.44 -8.05
C MET A 209 -10.88 -15.04 -9.30
N LEU A 210 -11.40 -14.22 -10.19
CA LEU A 210 -12.06 -14.66 -11.43
C LEU A 210 -11.08 -15.39 -12.35
N PHE A 211 -9.87 -14.87 -12.52
CA PHE A 211 -8.84 -15.52 -13.34
C PHE A 211 -8.46 -16.89 -12.80
N TRP A 212 -8.18 -17.00 -11.50
CA TRP A 212 -7.80 -18.29 -10.89
C TRP A 212 -8.92 -19.29 -10.88
N ASN A 213 -10.17 -18.84 -10.77
CA ASN A 213 -11.33 -19.72 -10.89
C ASN A 213 -11.42 -20.36 -12.29
N GLN A 214 -11.08 -19.61 -13.35
CA GLN A 214 -11.08 -20.14 -14.72
C GLN A 214 -9.99 -21.20 -14.97
N ILE A 215 -8.83 -21.05 -14.34
CA ILE A 215 -7.69 -21.97 -14.50
C ILE A 215 -7.57 -22.98 -13.35
N TYR A 216 -8.60 -23.14 -12.54
CA TYR A 216 -8.59 -24.01 -11.36
C TYR A 216 -8.13 -25.44 -11.65
N ASN A 217 -8.53 -25.99 -12.81
CA ASN A 217 -8.15 -27.34 -13.22
C ASN A 217 -6.65 -27.50 -13.54
N ILE A 218 -5.96 -26.39 -13.82
CA ILE A 218 -4.51 -26.39 -14.13
C ILE A 218 -3.73 -26.10 -12.86
N LEU A 219 -4.19 -25.11 -12.09
CA LEU A 219 -3.51 -24.63 -10.89
C LEU A 219 -4.53 -24.35 -9.76
N PRO A 220 -4.76 -25.30 -8.85
CA PRO A 220 -5.81 -25.21 -7.83
C PRO A 220 -5.40 -24.29 -6.66
N LEU A 221 -5.16 -23.01 -6.91
CA LEU A 221 -4.84 -22.01 -5.89
C LEU A 221 -6.09 -21.30 -5.35
N TYR A 222 -7.23 -21.41 -6.05
CA TYR A 222 -8.47 -20.77 -5.62
C TYR A 222 -8.89 -21.28 -4.23
N ASN A 223 -9.35 -20.37 -3.37
CA ASN A 223 -9.75 -20.65 -1.99
C ASN A 223 -8.60 -21.21 -1.11
N THR A 224 -7.37 -20.75 -1.33
CA THR A 224 -6.20 -21.12 -0.52
C THR A 224 -5.48 -19.86 0.00
N MET A 225 -4.65 -20.01 1.04
CA MET A 225 -3.77 -18.94 1.48
C MET A 225 -2.80 -18.47 0.39
N GLY A 226 -2.50 -19.34 -0.60
CA GLY A 226 -1.64 -19.01 -1.72
C GLY A 226 -2.18 -17.91 -2.62
N ILE A 227 -3.48 -17.92 -2.92
CA ILE A 227 -4.10 -16.85 -3.73
C ILE A 227 -4.13 -15.53 -2.97
N MET A 228 -4.35 -15.56 -1.65
CA MET A 228 -4.31 -14.37 -0.81
C MET A 228 -2.90 -13.75 -0.79
N ALA A 229 -1.87 -14.57 -0.57
CA ALA A 229 -0.49 -14.10 -0.64
C ALA A 229 -0.16 -13.50 -2.01
N LEU A 230 -0.62 -14.14 -3.10
CA LEU A 230 -0.43 -13.63 -4.46
C LEU A 230 -1.16 -12.30 -4.68
N ALA A 231 -2.39 -12.18 -4.21
CA ALA A 231 -3.15 -10.93 -4.28
C ALA A 231 -2.41 -9.79 -3.56
N TYR A 232 -1.89 -10.04 -2.36
CA TYR A 232 -1.09 -9.06 -1.62
C TYR A 232 0.21 -8.71 -2.34
N VAL A 233 0.88 -9.69 -2.94
CA VAL A 233 2.09 -9.43 -3.75
C VAL A 233 1.74 -8.52 -4.93
N VAL A 234 0.68 -8.79 -5.66
CA VAL A 234 0.27 -7.94 -6.80
C VAL A 234 -0.09 -6.54 -6.34
N LEU A 235 -0.86 -6.40 -5.25
CA LEU A 235 -1.29 -5.11 -4.72
C LEU A 235 -0.12 -4.25 -4.21
N PHE A 236 0.86 -4.88 -3.55
CA PHE A 236 1.86 -4.14 -2.78
C PHE A 236 3.26 -4.15 -3.37
N LEU A 237 3.50 -4.90 -4.46
CA LEU A 237 4.76 -4.86 -5.21
C LEU A 237 5.18 -3.43 -5.62
N PRO A 238 4.27 -2.53 -6.06
CA PRO A 238 4.63 -1.16 -6.41
C PRO A 238 5.35 -0.41 -5.30
N TYR A 239 4.99 -0.60 -4.04
CA TYR A 239 5.63 0.08 -2.90
C TYR A 239 7.10 -0.29 -2.78
N THR A 240 7.44 -1.57 -2.99
CA THR A 240 8.82 -2.04 -2.96
C THR A 240 9.60 -1.54 -4.17
N VAL A 241 8.99 -1.59 -5.36
CA VAL A 241 9.62 -1.10 -6.60
C VAL A 241 9.91 0.39 -6.50
N LEU A 242 8.95 1.21 -6.05
CA LEU A 242 9.12 2.66 -5.92
C LEU A 242 10.22 3.04 -4.91
N THR A 243 10.25 2.39 -3.75
CA THR A 243 11.25 2.68 -2.73
C THR A 243 12.65 2.28 -3.18
N MET A 244 12.79 1.15 -3.85
CA MET A 244 14.07 0.66 -4.34
C MET A 244 14.55 1.37 -5.60
N LEU A 245 13.65 1.64 -6.57
CA LEU A 245 14.01 2.21 -7.87
C LEU A 245 14.62 3.59 -7.74
N LYS A 246 13.99 4.49 -6.97
CA LYS A 246 14.52 5.84 -6.73
C LYS A 246 15.92 5.81 -6.14
N ASN A 247 16.12 4.95 -5.15
CA ASN A 247 17.39 4.89 -4.42
C ASN A 247 18.49 4.14 -5.19
N ALA A 248 18.13 3.06 -5.87
CA ALA A 248 19.09 2.33 -6.72
C ALA A 248 19.62 3.17 -7.88
N MET A 249 18.74 4.01 -8.46
CA MET A 249 19.12 4.86 -9.60
C MET A 249 19.92 6.10 -9.21
N LEU A 250 19.62 6.66 -8.02
CA LEU A 250 20.23 7.91 -7.57
C LEU A 250 21.53 7.69 -6.78
N ASN A 251 21.62 6.58 -6.03
CA ASN A 251 22.67 6.39 -5.03
C ASN A 251 23.72 5.33 -5.39
N ILE A 252 23.54 4.55 -6.47
CA ILE A 252 24.54 3.57 -6.91
C ILE A 252 25.14 4.05 -8.25
N PRO A 253 26.34 4.63 -8.24
CA PRO A 253 27.02 5.04 -9.47
C PRO A 253 27.29 3.83 -10.38
N SER A 254 27.14 4.00 -11.70
CA SER A 254 27.49 2.96 -12.69
C SER A 254 28.97 2.58 -12.62
N SER A 255 29.82 3.52 -12.24
CA SER A 255 31.25 3.30 -12.05
C SER A 255 31.61 2.17 -11.06
N LEU A 256 30.80 1.96 -10.01
CA LEU A 256 31.01 0.83 -9.08
C LEU A 256 30.72 -0.53 -9.75
N GLU A 257 29.74 -0.57 -10.62
CA GLU A 257 29.40 -1.76 -11.38
C GLU A 257 30.44 -2.09 -12.43
N GLU A 258 30.90 -1.06 -13.16
CA GLU A 258 31.95 -1.13 -14.16
C GLU A 258 33.29 -1.54 -13.53
N ALA A 259 33.67 -0.95 -12.38
CA ALA A 259 34.85 -1.36 -11.62
C ALA A 259 34.78 -2.84 -11.22
N GLY A 260 33.64 -3.29 -10.69
CA GLY A 260 33.43 -4.70 -10.37
C GLY A 260 33.62 -5.61 -11.59
N ALA A 261 33.15 -5.20 -12.77
CA ALA A 261 33.29 -5.95 -14.01
C ALA A 261 34.77 -6.00 -14.46
N VAL A 262 35.47 -4.87 -14.40
CA VAL A 262 36.91 -4.78 -14.74
C VAL A 262 37.76 -5.70 -13.85
N PHE A 263 37.42 -5.81 -12.57
CA PHE A 263 38.06 -6.75 -11.64
C PHE A 263 37.60 -8.22 -11.77
N GLY A 264 36.84 -8.55 -12.82
CA GLY A 264 36.42 -9.91 -13.13
C GLY A 264 35.26 -10.42 -12.27
N ALA A 265 34.57 -9.56 -11.52
CA ALA A 265 33.42 -9.96 -10.76
C ALA A 265 32.22 -10.28 -11.67
N GLY A 266 31.82 -11.55 -11.71
CA GLY A 266 30.61 -11.97 -12.41
C GLY A 266 29.34 -11.34 -11.80
N PHE A 267 28.19 -11.47 -12.48
CA PHE A 267 26.91 -10.86 -12.08
C PHE A 267 26.52 -11.19 -10.63
N GLY A 268 26.62 -12.48 -10.21
CA GLY A 268 26.27 -12.90 -8.86
C GLY A 268 27.19 -12.30 -7.79
N ALA A 269 28.46 -12.12 -8.08
CA ALA A 269 29.42 -11.50 -7.15
C ALA A 269 29.12 -9.99 -6.99
N ARG A 270 28.83 -9.29 -8.08
CA ARG A 270 28.40 -7.86 -8.05
C ARG A 270 27.10 -7.70 -7.30
N MET A 271 26.15 -8.61 -7.53
CA MET A 271 24.88 -8.63 -6.81
C MET A 271 25.09 -8.69 -5.30
N ARG A 272 25.83 -9.72 -4.84
CA ARG A 272 26.01 -10.00 -3.41
C ARG A 272 26.91 -8.98 -2.71
N LYS A 273 27.96 -8.48 -3.40
CA LYS A 273 28.99 -7.63 -2.77
C LYS A 273 28.77 -6.13 -2.99
N ILE A 274 28.01 -5.73 -4.01
CA ILE A 274 27.78 -4.31 -4.35
C ILE A 274 26.30 -3.95 -4.17
N PHE A 275 25.39 -4.59 -4.93
CA PHE A 275 23.99 -4.17 -4.96
C PHE A 275 23.23 -4.46 -3.67
N LEU A 276 23.26 -5.69 -3.20
CA LEU A 276 22.51 -6.08 -1.99
C LEU A 276 22.93 -5.28 -0.74
N PRO A 277 24.23 -5.06 -0.45
CA PRO A 277 24.61 -4.25 0.70
C PRO A 277 24.18 -2.77 0.57
N LEU A 278 24.31 -2.19 -0.62
CA LEU A 278 23.94 -0.78 -0.87
C LEU A 278 22.42 -0.56 -0.88
N LEU A 279 21.64 -1.58 -1.25
CA LEU A 279 20.18 -1.55 -1.26
C LEU A 279 19.55 -2.07 0.03
N SER A 280 20.33 -2.56 0.98
CA SER A 280 19.81 -3.23 2.19
C SER A 280 18.84 -2.36 2.99
N GLY A 281 19.14 -1.08 3.18
CA GLY A 281 18.25 -0.14 3.85
C GLY A 281 16.93 0.05 3.12
N ASN A 282 16.96 0.16 1.80
CA ASN A 282 15.77 0.35 0.98
C ASN A 282 14.95 -0.94 0.86
N TYR A 283 15.61 -2.08 0.84
CA TYR A 283 15.00 -3.40 0.93
C TYR A 283 14.20 -3.53 2.23
N ALA A 284 14.80 -3.17 3.37
CA ALA A 284 14.14 -3.21 4.66
C ALA A 284 12.93 -2.27 4.73
N ILE A 285 13.07 -1.02 4.22
CA ILE A 285 11.96 -0.06 4.16
C ILE A 285 10.82 -0.56 3.27
N GLY A 286 11.14 -1.07 2.08
CA GLY A 286 10.15 -1.61 1.15
C GLY A 286 9.41 -2.82 1.73
N ALA A 287 10.14 -3.76 2.34
CA ALA A 287 9.56 -4.92 3.01
C ALA A 287 8.68 -4.52 4.20
N LEU A 288 9.13 -3.56 5.03
CA LEU A 288 8.34 -3.07 6.16
C LEU A 288 7.06 -2.37 5.72
N LEU A 289 7.11 -1.58 4.64
CA LEU A 289 5.91 -0.95 4.08
C LEU A 289 4.90 -2.00 3.60
N VAL A 290 5.34 -3.03 2.89
CA VAL A 290 4.46 -4.12 2.46
C VAL A 290 3.90 -4.89 3.65
N PHE A 291 4.73 -5.19 4.65
CA PHE A 291 4.31 -5.85 5.88
C PHE A 291 3.18 -5.08 6.58
N VAL A 292 3.36 -3.78 6.81
CA VAL A 292 2.35 -2.94 7.46
C VAL A 292 1.09 -2.82 6.61
N LYS A 293 1.23 -2.66 5.28
CA LYS A 293 0.09 -2.60 4.36
C LYS A 293 -0.72 -3.89 4.35
N THR A 294 -0.05 -5.05 4.33
CA THR A 294 -0.73 -6.36 4.38
C THR A 294 -1.46 -6.57 5.71
N LEU A 295 -0.87 -6.16 6.85
CA LEU A 295 -1.55 -6.25 8.15
C LEU A 295 -2.78 -5.35 8.26
N SER A 296 -2.79 -4.22 7.55
CA SER A 296 -3.89 -3.24 7.58
C SER A 296 -4.92 -3.42 6.46
N GLU A 297 -4.71 -4.40 5.58
CA GLU A 297 -5.63 -4.63 4.45
C GLU A 297 -6.89 -5.36 4.94
N TYR A 298 -8.04 -4.84 4.53
CA TYR A 298 -9.36 -5.35 4.90
C TYR A 298 -10.14 -5.97 3.73
N GLY A 299 -9.88 -5.51 2.52
CA GLY A 299 -10.67 -5.88 1.35
C GLY A 299 -10.22 -7.16 0.62
N THR A 300 -9.06 -7.72 0.99
CA THR A 300 -8.47 -8.89 0.32
C THR A 300 -8.82 -10.22 1.00
N PRO A 301 -8.85 -10.32 2.34
CA PRO A 301 -9.15 -11.58 3.04
C PRO A 301 -10.59 -12.04 2.88
#